data_c0504be4ca072d2670abf9bb5f86c7d9
#
_entry.id   c0504be4ca072d2670abf9bb5f86c7d9
#
_cell.length_a   1.000
_cell.length_b   1.000
_cell.length_c   1.000
_cell.angle_alpha   90.00
_cell.angle_beta   90.00
_cell.angle_gamma   90.00
#
_symmetry.space_group_name_H-M   'P 1'
#
loop_
_entity.id
_entity.type
_entity.pdbx_description
1 polymer ?
#
loop_
_entity_poly.entity_id
_entity_poly.type
_entity_poly.pdbx_seq_one_letter_code
_entity_poly.pdbx_strand_id
1 'polypeptide(L)'
;MKFSEMPYQRPDLDAVKQQFADLCARFKAAESYAEARAVFLEEEKLNKHVDTQAQLASVRNTIDTRDTFYDEEMNFWNEAAPQLQECQNAWSRAMLDSPFRADFAAEYGDLMFVNAEIADKAFSPAILDEMAQENKLCTDYGKLIASAQIPFEGGVYTLSQLSPFKNDPDDARRLAAWKAEGAWYKEHQAEFDGIYDKLVHLRDTMGKKLGYEGYTTLGYYRMGRNCYTKADVEKF
;
A
#
# COMPACT_ATOMS: atom_id res chain seq x y z
N MET A 1 17.05 3.34 -18.74
CA MET A 1 15.63 3.50 -19.10
C MET A 1 15.04 4.57 -18.21
N LYS A 2 14.36 5.55 -18.76
CA LYS A 2 13.65 6.57 -17.96
C LYS A 2 12.30 6.00 -17.51
N PHE A 3 11.76 6.53 -16.40
CA PHE A 3 10.44 6.11 -15.89
C PHE A 3 9.33 6.23 -16.95
N SER A 4 9.34 7.31 -17.73
CA SER A 4 8.39 7.54 -18.84
C SER A 4 8.46 6.49 -19.95
N GLU A 5 9.59 5.79 -20.08
CA GLU A 5 9.84 4.79 -21.12
C GLU A 5 9.57 3.36 -20.64
N MET A 6 9.30 3.15 -19.35
CA MET A 6 9.01 1.83 -18.80
C MET A 6 7.67 1.34 -19.34
N PRO A 7 7.61 0.14 -19.95
CA PRO A 7 6.35 -0.38 -20.47
C PRO A 7 5.45 -0.79 -19.32
N TYR A 8 4.19 -0.34 -19.36
CA TYR A 8 3.13 -0.83 -18.49
C TYR A 8 2.34 -1.90 -19.23
N GLN A 9 2.05 -2.99 -18.55
CA GLN A 9 1.16 -4.04 -19.02
C GLN A 9 0.36 -4.57 -17.83
N ARG A 10 -0.98 -4.48 -17.93
CA ARG A 10 -1.88 -5.10 -16.94
C ARG A 10 -1.60 -6.60 -16.90
N PRO A 11 -1.28 -7.17 -15.73
CA PRO A 11 -1.08 -8.60 -15.61
C PRO A 11 -2.40 -9.37 -15.76
N ASP A 12 -2.32 -10.57 -16.29
CA ASP A 12 -3.39 -11.56 -16.15
C ASP A 12 -3.38 -12.09 -14.72
N LEU A 13 -4.37 -11.65 -13.94
CA LEU A 13 -4.43 -11.92 -12.49
C LEU A 13 -4.52 -13.43 -12.20
N ASP A 14 -5.30 -14.18 -12.97
CA ASP A 14 -5.46 -15.62 -12.75
C ASP A 14 -4.17 -16.38 -13.09
N ALA A 15 -3.48 -15.98 -14.16
CA ALA A 15 -2.18 -16.53 -14.50
C ALA A 15 -1.12 -16.23 -13.44
N VAL A 16 -1.10 -15.02 -12.86
CA VAL A 16 -0.19 -14.65 -11.77
C VAL A 16 -0.48 -15.47 -10.52
N LYS A 17 -1.76 -15.60 -10.13
CA LYS A 17 -2.17 -16.40 -8.96
C LYS A 17 -1.76 -17.88 -9.13
N GLN A 18 -1.93 -18.43 -10.33
CA GLN A 18 -1.50 -19.80 -10.63
C GLN A 18 0.02 -19.95 -10.51
N GLN A 19 0.81 -18.98 -11.01
CA GLN A 19 2.27 -18.99 -10.86
C GLN A 19 2.70 -18.97 -9.39
N PHE A 20 2.08 -18.13 -8.54
CA PHE A 20 2.33 -18.13 -7.10
C PHE A 20 2.00 -19.50 -6.46
N ALA A 21 0.87 -20.10 -6.82
CA ALA A 21 0.47 -21.41 -6.31
C ALA A 21 1.48 -22.51 -6.70
N ASP A 22 1.93 -22.52 -7.96
CA ASP A 22 2.92 -23.46 -8.46
C ASP A 22 4.29 -23.29 -7.76
N LEU A 23 4.71 -22.03 -7.54
CA LEU A 23 5.94 -21.71 -6.82
C LEU A 23 5.85 -22.17 -5.36
N CYS A 24 4.73 -21.92 -4.68
CA CYS A 24 4.48 -22.42 -3.32
C CYS A 24 4.56 -23.96 -3.25
N ALA A 25 3.95 -24.64 -4.21
CA ALA A 25 3.98 -26.12 -4.27
C ALA A 25 5.41 -26.64 -4.46
N ARG A 26 6.15 -26.07 -5.41
CA ARG A 26 7.56 -26.42 -5.69
C ARG A 26 8.47 -26.12 -4.48
N PHE A 27 8.26 -24.98 -3.81
CA PHE A 27 9.03 -24.60 -2.62
C PHE A 27 8.82 -25.59 -1.48
N LYS A 28 7.57 -25.99 -1.23
CA LYS A 28 7.23 -27.00 -0.19
C LYS A 28 7.76 -28.40 -0.52
N ALA A 29 7.92 -28.74 -1.80
CA ALA A 29 8.42 -30.02 -2.27
C ALA A 29 9.95 -30.08 -2.37
N ALA A 30 10.67 -28.96 -2.13
CA ALA A 30 12.12 -28.93 -2.23
C ALA A 30 12.78 -29.86 -1.21
N GLU A 31 13.72 -30.67 -1.66
CA GLU A 31 14.44 -31.64 -0.82
C GLU A 31 15.79 -31.09 -0.30
N SER A 32 16.20 -29.94 -0.80
CA SER A 32 17.44 -29.26 -0.41
C SER A 32 17.27 -27.75 -0.35
N TYR A 33 18.13 -27.10 0.46
CA TYR A 33 18.19 -25.64 0.50
C TYR A 33 18.48 -25.02 -0.89
N ALA A 34 19.34 -25.63 -1.68
CA ALA A 34 19.68 -25.15 -3.02
C ALA A 34 18.43 -25.14 -3.95
N GLU A 35 17.61 -26.16 -3.88
CA GLU A 35 16.33 -26.21 -4.62
C GLU A 35 15.32 -25.18 -4.10
N ALA A 36 15.13 -25.11 -2.78
CA ALA A 36 14.24 -24.12 -2.16
C ALA A 36 14.67 -22.70 -2.51
N ARG A 37 15.97 -22.40 -2.46
CA ARG A 37 16.54 -21.10 -2.84
C ARG A 37 16.34 -20.77 -4.33
N ALA A 38 16.43 -21.74 -5.22
CA ALA A 38 16.15 -21.50 -6.63
C ALA A 38 14.70 -21.07 -6.85
N VAL A 39 13.73 -21.74 -6.18
CA VAL A 39 12.32 -21.38 -6.25
C VAL A 39 12.06 -20.02 -5.60
N PHE A 40 12.70 -19.71 -4.47
CA PHE A 40 12.64 -18.40 -3.82
C PHE A 40 13.06 -17.26 -4.77
N LEU A 41 14.14 -17.45 -5.52
CA LEU A 41 14.60 -16.44 -6.49
C LEU A 41 13.65 -16.29 -7.69
N GLU A 42 12.94 -17.35 -8.07
CA GLU A 42 11.89 -17.27 -9.11
C GLU A 42 10.68 -16.47 -8.58
N GLU A 43 10.26 -16.71 -7.34
CA GLU A 43 9.17 -15.96 -6.70
C GLU A 43 9.53 -14.47 -6.55
N GLU A 44 10.70 -14.16 -6.05
CA GLU A 44 11.21 -12.79 -5.96
C GLU A 44 11.14 -12.06 -7.32
N LYS A 45 11.47 -12.75 -8.41
CA LYS A 45 11.38 -12.20 -9.75
C LYS A 45 9.94 -11.94 -10.19
N LEU A 46 9.03 -12.88 -9.91
CA LEU A 46 7.60 -12.73 -10.20
C LEU A 46 7.02 -11.55 -9.40
N ASN A 47 7.27 -11.53 -8.09
CA ASN A 47 6.76 -10.50 -7.19
C ASN A 47 7.25 -9.10 -7.61
N LYS A 48 8.54 -8.94 -7.88
CA LYS A 48 9.12 -7.68 -8.39
C LYS A 48 8.51 -7.24 -9.71
N HIS A 49 8.19 -8.18 -10.61
CA HIS A 49 7.53 -7.85 -11.87
C HIS A 49 6.12 -7.29 -11.62
N VAL A 50 5.32 -7.98 -10.82
CA VAL A 50 3.95 -7.58 -10.47
C VAL A 50 3.94 -6.23 -9.76
N ASP A 51 4.79 -6.06 -8.74
CA ASP A 51 4.94 -4.80 -8.01
C ASP A 51 5.34 -3.64 -8.94
N THR A 52 6.23 -3.89 -9.90
CA THR A 52 6.62 -2.88 -10.88
C THR A 52 5.41 -2.40 -11.69
N GLN A 53 4.54 -3.31 -12.15
CA GLN A 53 3.35 -2.92 -12.90
C GLN A 53 2.37 -2.13 -12.01
N ALA A 54 2.13 -2.57 -10.77
CA ALA A 54 1.29 -1.84 -9.82
C ALA A 54 1.82 -0.43 -9.57
N GLN A 55 3.13 -0.28 -9.33
CA GLN A 55 3.76 1.02 -9.11
C GLN A 55 3.70 1.92 -10.35
N LEU A 56 3.89 1.39 -11.56
CA LEU A 56 3.76 2.16 -12.79
C LEU A 56 2.35 2.72 -12.96
N ALA A 57 1.31 1.91 -12.71
CA ALA A 57 -0.07 2.40 -12.76
C ALA A 57 -0.33 3.47 -11.70
N SER A 58 0.05 3.21 -10.45
CA SER A 58 -0.15 4.13 -9.33
C SER A 58 0.55 5.48 -9.55
N VAL A 59 1.84 5.48 -9.88
CA VAL A 59 2.60 6.73 -10.08
C VAL A 59 2.06 7.51 -11.28
N ARG A 60 1.72 6.84 -12.39
CA ARG A 60 1.18 7.53 -13.58
C ARG A 60 -0.20 8.12 -13.32
N ASN A 61 -1.05 7.43 -12.57
CA ASN A 61 -2.33 7.99 -12.13
C ASN A 61 -2.13 9.23 -11.24
N THR A 62 -1.15 9.20 -10.32
CA THR A 62 -0.88 10.38 -9.45
C THR A 62 -0.28 11.57 -10.20
N ILE A 63 0.36 11.37 -11.36
CA ILE A 63 0.85 12.47 -12.22
C ILE A 63 -0.33 13.21 -12.86
N ASP A 64 -1.34 12.51 -13.37
CA ASP A 64 -2.59 13.09 -13.86
C ASP A 64 -3.79 12.18 -13.51
N THR A 65 -4.50 12.52 -12.43
CA THR A 65 -5.69 11.78 -11.96
C THR A 65 -6.90 11.88 -12.91
N ARG A 66 -6.80 12.65 -14.00
CA ARG A 66 -7.83 12.77 -15.06
C ARG A 66 -7.55 11.86 -16.25
N ASP A 67 -6.39 11.19 -16.27
CA ASP A 67 -6.09 10.17 -17.28
C ASP A 67 -7.00 8.95 -17.06
N THR A 68 -7.97 8.78 -17.95
CA THR A 68 -8.98 7.73 -17.84
C THR A 68 -8.39 6.33 -17.91
N PHE A 69 -7.29 6.13 -18.66
CA PHE A 69 -6.62 4.84 -18.75
C PHE A 69 -6.02 4.45 -17.37
N TYR A 70 -5.23 5.33 -16.76
CA TYR A 70 -4.64 5.03 -15.46
C TYR A 70 -5.64 5.08 -14.31
N ASP A 71 -6.78 5.76 -14.46
CA ASP A 71 -7.88 5.67 -13.52
C ASP A 71 -8.54 4.27 -13.55
N GLU A 72 -8.77 3.71 -14.72
CA GLU A 72 -9.26 2.32 -14.89
C GLU A 72 -8.24 1.30 -14.37
N GLU A 73 -6.92 1.52 -14.58
CA GLU A 73 -5.88 0.66 -14.04
C GLU A 73 -5.84 0.70 -12.50
N MET A 74 -6.05 1.87 -11.89
CA MET A 74 -6.16 1.95 -10.42
C MET A 74 -7.38 1.21 -9.88
N ASN A 75 -8.53 1.27 -10.57
CA ASN A 75 -9.70 0.47 -10.18
C ASN A 75 -9.39 -1.04 -10.24
N PHE A 76 -8.71 -1.51 -11.29
CA PHE A 76 -8.23 -2.88 -11.38
C PHE A 76 -7.31 -3.24 -10.20
N TRP A 77 -6.28 -2.41 -9.91
CA TRP A 77 -5.32 -2.70 -8.85
C TRP A 77 -5.94 -2.64 -7.44
N ASN A 78 -6.93 -1.79 -7.21
CA ASN A 78 -7.66 -1.74 -5.93
C ASN A 78 -8.35 -3.07 -5.60
N GLU A 79 -8.81 -3.80 -6.61
CA GLU A 79 -9.44 -5.12 -6.47
C GLU A 79 -8.44 -6.28 -6.54
N ALA A 80 -7.40 -6.15 -7.35
CA ALA A 80 -6.39 -7.19 -7.54
C ALA A 80 -5.40 -7.30 -6.37
N ALA A 81 -4.99 -6.16 -5.78
CA ALA A 81 -3.98 -6.15 -4.73
C ALA A 81 -4.34 -6.99 -3.50
N PRO A 82 -5.57 -6.98 -2.96
CA PRO A 82 -5.95 -7.88 -1.86
C PRO A 82 -5.84 -9.36 -2.23
N GLN A 83 -6.18 -9.73 -3.46
CA GLN A 83 -6.09 -11.11 -3.95
C GLN A 83 -4.63 -11.57 -4.09
N LEU A 84 -3.75 -10.67 -4.57
CA LEU A 84 -2.32 -10.92 -4.62
C LEU A 84 -1.70 -11.00 -3.22
N GLN A 85 -2.19 -10.20 -2.27
CA GLN A 85 -1.79 -10.29 -0.87
C GLN A 85 -2.10 -11.67 -0.26
N GLU A 86 -3.19 -12.31 -0.68
CA GLU A 86 -3.49 -13.70 -0.28
C GLU A 86 -2.41 -14.67 -0.77
N CYS A 87 -1.97 -14.53 -2.03
CA CYS A 87 -0.89 -15.35 -2.59
C CYS A 87 0.44 -15.11 -1.86
N GLN A 88 0.78 -13.85 -1.60
CA GLN A 88 1.99 -13.47 -0.87
C GLN A 88 1.96 -13.97 0.58
N ASN A 89 0.79 -13.96 1.23
CA ASN A 89 0.64 -14.52 2.57
C ASN A 89 0.82 -16.05 2.58
N ALA A 90 0.27 -16.76 1.57
CA ALA A 90 0.49 -18.20 1.41
C ALA A 90 1.97 -18.54 1.20
N TRP A 91 2.68 -17.72 0.44
CA TRP A 91 4.13 -17.83 0.26
C TRP A 91 4.89 -17.58 1.57
N SER A 92 4.56 -16.50 2.28
CA SER A 92 5.17 -16.17 3.58
C SER A 92 5.01 -17.30 4.59
N ARG A 93 3.83 -17.93 4.65
CA ARG A 93 3.62 -19.11 5.49
C ARG A 93 4.47 -20.31 5.05
N ALA A 94 4.59 -20.55 3.75
CA ALA A 94 5.47 -21.61 3.26
C ALA A 94 6.94 -21.37 3.65
N MET A 95 7.39 -20.12 3.64
CA MET A 95 8.72 -19.72 4.11
C MET A 95 8.91 -19.94 5.61
N LEU A 96 7.90 -19.53 6.42
CA LEU A 96 7.92 -19.69 7.89
C LEU A 96 7.97 -21.16 8.31
N ASP A 97 7.25 -22.02 7.59
CA ASP A 97 7.15 -23.46 7.85
C ASP A 97 8.29 -24.29 7.21
N SER A 98 9.19 -23.63 6.48
CA SER A 98 10.25 -24.31 5.73
C SER A 98 11.27 -24.98 6.64
N PRO A 99 11.66 -26.24 6.35
CA PRO A 99 12.77 -26.89 7.04
C PRO A 99 14.12 -26.18 6.82
N PHE A 100 14.22 -25.34 5.79
CA PHE A 100 15.40 -24.56 5.43
C PHE A 100 15.37 -23.13 6.00
N ARG A 101 14.45 -22.83 6.92
CA ARG A 101 14.30 -21.49 7.53
C ARG A 101 15.64 -20.98 8.11
N ALA A 102 16.41 -21.84 8.78
CA ALA A 102 17.70 -21.47 9.35
C ALA A 102 18.75 -21.11 8.28
N ASP A 103 18.74 -21.82 7.15
CA ASP A 103 19.67 -21.53 6.03
C ASP A 103 19.31 -20.19 5.35
N PHE A 104 18.03 -19.92 5.14
CA PHE A 104 17.56 -18.62 4.65
C PHE A 104 17.90 -17.49 5.63
N ALA A 105 17.70 -17.69 6.94
CA ALA A 105 18.07 -16.70 7.95
C ALA A 105 19.58 -16.42 7.96
N ALA A 106 20.42 -17.44 7.77
CA ALA A 106 21.85 -17.29 7.67
C ALA A 106 22.29 -16.50 6.41
N GLU A 107 21.60 -16.66 5.28
CA GLU A 107 21.93 -15.96 4.03
C GLU A 107 21.31 -14.55 3.95
N TYR A 108 20.04 -14.39 4.35
CA TYR A 108 19.27 -13.13 4.15
C TYR A 108 18.98 -12.37 5.46
N GLY A 109 19.27 -12.95 6.61
CA GLY A 109 19.03 -12.37 7.93
C GLY A 109 17.65 -12.75 8.51
N ASP A 110 17.55 -12.72 9.85
CA ASP A 110 16.31 -13.07 10.58
C ASP A 110 15.15 -12.11 10.34
N LEU A 111 15.43 -10.87 9.94
CA LEU A 111 14.42 -9.82 9.80
C LEU A 111 13.34 -10.20 8.79
N MET A 112 13.67 -10.95 7.73
CA MET A 112 12.68 -11.42 6.77
C MET A 112 11.59 -12.27 7.42
N PHE A 113 11.96 -13.14 8.36
CA PHE A 113 11.00 -14.00 9.07
C PHE A 113 10.19 -13.22 10.11
N VAL A 114 10.81 -12.29 10.83
CA VAL A 114 10.09 -11.39 11.74
C VAL A 114 9.02 -10.60 10.99
N ASN A 115 9.35 -10.08 9.81
CA ASN A 115 8.39 -9.36 8.97
C ASN A 115 7.29 -10.28 8.42
N ALA A 116 7.64 -11.52 8.02
CA ALA A 116 6.66 -12.51 7.56
C ALA A 116 5.67 -12.89 8.67
N GLU A 117 6.15 -13.09 9.91
CA GLU A 117 5.29 -13.35 11.08
C GLU A 117 4.34 -12.18 11.40
N ILE A 118 4.80 -10.95 11.21
CA ILE A 118 3.97 -9.75 11.38
C ILE A 118 2.93 -9.65 10.24
N ALA A 119 3.35 -9.89 9.01
CA ALA A 119 2.47 -9.87 7.84
C ALA A 119 1.35 -10.93 7.97
N ASP A 120 1.66 -12.12 8.49
CA ASP A 120 0.67 -13.16 8.73
C ASP A 120 -0.41 -12.75 9.75
N LYS A 121 -0.05 -11.95 10.76
CA LYS A 121 -0.99 -11.37 11.73
C LYS A 121 -1.83 -10.23 11.15
N ALA A 122 -1.40 -9.65 10.05
CA ALA A 122 -2.05 -8.50 9.42
C ALA A 122 -3.09 -8.90 8.36
N PHE A 123 -3.20 -10.17 7.99
CA PHE A 123 -3.99 -10.64 6.87
C PHE A 123 -4.83 -11.87 7.19
N SER A 124 -6.04 -11.92 6.61
CA SER A 124 -6.88 -13.11 6.46
C SER A 124 -7.80 -12.93 5.26
N PRO A 125 -8.16 -14.01 4.53
CA PRO A 125 -9.17 -13.94 3.47
C PRO A 125 -10.51 -13.33 3.92
N ALA A 126 -10.80 -13.37 5.23
CA ALA A 126 -12.03 -12.79 5.81
C ALA A 126 -12.15 -11.26 5.66
N ILE A 127 -11.06 -10.56 5.31
CA ILE A 127 -11.04 -9.08 5.16
C ILE A 127 -10.77 -8.63 3.72
N LEU A 128 -10.79 -9.52 2.73
CA LEU A 128 -10.48 -9.16 1.32
C LEU A 128 -11.39 -8.07 0.78
N ASP A 129 -12.69 -8.17 1.03
CA ASP A 129 -13.67 -7.19 0.57
C ASP A 129 -13.44 -5.81 1.21
N GLU A 130 -13.12 -5.79 2.51
CA GLU A 130 -12.78 -4.55 3.22
C GLU A 130 -11.48 -3.94 2.69
N MET A 131 -10.48 -4.75 2.37
CA MET A 131 -9.23 -4.26 1.78
C MET A 131 -9.46 -3.60 0.41
N ALA A 132 -10.29 -4.20 -0.44
CA ALA A 132 -10.65 -3.61 -1.73
C ALA A 132 -11.42 -2.27 -1.55
N GLN A 133 -12.34 -2.21 -0.59
CA GLN A 133 -13.06 -0.98 -0.26
C GLN A 133 -12.12 0.09 0.33
N GLU A 134 -11.18 -0.29 1.20
CA GLU A 134 -10.17 0.62 1.75
C GLU A 134 -9.31 1.23 0.63
N ASN A 135 -8.82 0.39 -0.30
CA ASN A 135 -8.02 0.86 -1.43
C ASN A 135 -8.78 1.90 -2.26
N LYS A 136 -10.07 1.64 -2.53
CA LYS A 136 -10.93 2.58 -3.25
C LYS A 136 -11.09 3.90 -2.51
N LEU A 137 -11.38 3.87 -1.21
CA LEU A 137 -11.48 5.07 -0.39
C LEU A 137 -10.16 5.87 -0.33
N CYS A 138 -9.02 5.18 -0.28
CA CYS A 138 -7.71 5.83 -0.36
C CYS A 138 -7.48 6.48 -1.73
N THR A 139 -7.92 5.84 -2.82
CA THR A 139 -7.88 6.41 -4.17
C THR A 139 -8.78 7.66 -4.26
N ASP A 140 -9.99 7.62 -3.72
CA ASP A 140 -10.92 8.74 -3.70
C ASP A 140 -10.35 9.93 -2.90
N TYR A 141 -9.70 9.66 -1.74
CA TYR A 141 -8.97 10.67 -0.97
C TYR A 141 -7.84 11.31 -1.80
N GLY A 142 -7.05 10.50 -2.50
CA GLY A 142 -5.97 10.98 -3.37
C GLY A 142 -6.48 11.87 -4.51
N LYS A 143 -7.60 11.49 -5.14
CA LYS A 143 -8.26 12.29 -6.19
C LYS A 143 -8.79 13.62 -5.63
N LEU A 144 -9.38 13.62 -4.45
CA LEU A 144 -9.87 14.84 -3.80
C LEU A 144 -8.71 15.80 -3.54
N ILE A 145 -7.60 15.34 -2.96
CA ILE A 145 -6.38 16.15 -2.76
C ILE A 145 -5.83 16.70 -4.08
N ALA A 146 -5.76 15.87 -5.12
CA ALA A 146 -5.22 16.24 -6.43
C ALA A 146 -6.12 17.24 -7.18
N SER A 147 -7.41 17.28 -6.85
CA SER A 147 -8.37 18.20 -7.47
C SER A 147 -8.21 19.66 -7.02
N ALA A 148 -7.37 19.93 -6.02
CA ALA A 148 -7.24 21.26 -5.43
C ALA A 148 -6.89 22.33 -6.47
N GLN A 149 -7.72 23.37 -6.54
CA GLN A 149 -7.52 24.57 -7.33
C GLN A 149 -7.70 25.79 -6.43
N ILE A 150 -6.60 26.30 -5.88
CA ILE A 150 -6.59 27.34 -4.86
C ILE A 150 -6.28 28.67 -5.52
N PRO A 151 -7.22 29.63 -5.58
CA PRO A 151 -6.95 30.98 -6.08
C PRO A 151 -6.02 31.71 -5.09
N PHE A 152 -4.91 32.23 -5.61
CA PHE A 152 -3.96 33.02 -4.82
C PHE A 152 -3.19 34.00 -5.72
N GLU A 153 -3.14 35.29 -5.34
CA GLU A 153 -2.38 36.37 -6.05
C GLU A 153 -2.58 36.40 -7.58
N GLY A 154 -3.82 36.16 -8.03
CA GLY A 154 -4.16 36.20 -9.47
C GLY A 154 -3.84 34.91 -10.24
N GLY A 155 -3.30 33.89 -9.60
CA GLY A 155 -3.11 32.54 -10.13
C GLY A 155 -4.06 31.53 -9.50
N VAL A 156 -4.03 30.28 -10.01
CA VAL A 156 -4.70 29.11 -9.44
C VAL A 156 -3.65 28.03 -9.25
N TYR A 157 -3.58 27.48 -8.05
CA TYR A 157 -2.50 26.60 -7.64
C TYR A 157 -3.06 25.30 -7.03
N THR A 158 -2.36 24.19 -7.26
CA THR A 158 -2.57 22.97 -6.46
C THR A 158 -1.96 23.15 -5.06
N LEU A 159 -2.28 22.25 -4.13
CA LEU A 159 -1.70 22.25 -2.79
C LEU A 159 -0.16 22.28 -2.81
N SER A 160 0.45 21.48 -3.71
CA SER A 160 1.92 21.44 -3.88
C SER A 160 2.48 22.73 -4.45
N GLN A 161 1.81 23.30 -5.45
CA GLN A 161 2.23 24.56 -6.09
C GLN A 161 2.10 25.78 -5.16
N LEU A 162 1.24 25.70 -4.13
CA LEU A 162 1.10 26.75 -3.11
C LEU A 162 2.26 26.75 -2.09
N SER A 163 3.00 25.65 -1.99
CA SER A 163 4.08 25.48 -0.99
C SER A 163 5.15 26.58 -0.98
N PRO A 164 5.65 27.10 -2.11
CA PRO A 164 6.61 28.21 -2.10
C PRO A 164 6.08 29.45 -1.36
N PHE A 165 4.79 29.78 -1.54
CA PHE A 165 4.16 30.95 -0.89
C PHE A 165 3.97 30.72 0.63
N LYS A 166 3.73 29.48 1.05
CA LYS A 166 3.63 29.11 2.48
C LYS A 166 4.98 29.14 3.22
N ASN A 167 6.07 29.26 2.48
CA ASN A 167 7.43 29.39 3.02
C ASN A 167 8.06 30.76 2.66
N ASP A 168 7.27 31.73 2.21
CA ASP A 168 7.74 33.07 1.87
C ASP A 168 8.33 33.78 3.11
N PRO A 169 9.44 34.51 2.99
CA PRO A 169 10.01 35.32 4.07
C PRO A 169 9.06 36.43 4.57
N ASP A 170 8.17 36.94 3.72
CA ASP A 170 7.14 37.89 4.13
C ASP A 170 6.03 37.19 4.93
N ASP A 171 5.91 37.54 6.21
CA ASP A 171 4.94 36.95 7.13
C ASP A 171 3.49 37.15 6.67
N ALA A 172 3.16 38.29 6.09
CA ALA A 172 1.80 38.59 5.63
C ALA A 172 1.42 37.73 4.43
N ARG A 173 2.34 37.59 3.48
CA ARG A 173 2.17 36.74 2.29
C ARG A 173 2.08 35.26 2.67
N ARG A 174 2.97 34.81 3.56
CA ARG A 174 2.97 33.45 4.09
C ARG A 174 1.64 33.11 4.76
N LEU A 175 1.14 33.99 5.65
CA LEU A 175 -0.14 33.83 6.32
C LEU A 175 -1.31 33.80 5.33
N ALA A 176 -1.28 34.66 4.31
CA ALA A 176 -2.31 34.67 3.27
C ALA A 176 -2.38 33.35 2.50
N ALA A 177 -1.23 32.76 2.15
CA ALA A 177 -1.16 31.46 1.48
C ALA A 177 -1.71 30.32 2.35
N TRP A 178 -1.37 30.29 3.65
CA TRP A 178 -1.93 29.32 4.61
C TRP A 178 -3.45 29.48 4.76
N LYS A 179 -3.97 30.72 4.78
CA LYS A 179 -5.42 30.97 4.83
C LYS A 179 -6.13 30.51 3.55
N ALA A 180 -5.52 30.70 2.38
CA ALA A 180 -6.09 30.24 1.12
C ALA A 180 -6.20 28.70 1.08
N GLU A 181 -5.17 27.99 1.51
CA GLU A 181 -5.20 26.53 1.67
C GLU A 181 -6.26 26.09 2.69
N GLY A 182 -6.29 26.71 3.87
CA GLY A 182 -7.27 26.42 4.89
C GLY A 182 -8.72 26.65 4.45
N ALA A 183 -8.96 27.66 3.62
CA ALA A 183 -10.29 27.92 3.03
C ALA A 183 -10.72 26.79 2.09
N TRP A 184 -9.83 26.28 1.26
CA TRP A 184 -10.09 25.15 0.38
C TRP A 184 -10.43 23.87 1.19
N TYR A 185 -9.65 23.54 2.22
CA TYR A 185 -9.96 22.40 3.09
C TYR A 185 -11.31 22.56 3.80
N LYS A 186 -11.64 23.77 4.23
CA LYS A 186 -12.92 24.05 4.88
C LYS A 186 -14.10 23.90 3.93
N GLU A 187 -13.94 24.28 2.66
CA GLU A 187 -14.94 24.11 1.62
C GLU A 187 -15.23 22.62 1.34
N HIS A 188 -14.18 21.78 1.34
CA HIS A 188 -14.26 20.34 1.07
C HIS A 188 -14.35 19.49 2.35
N GLN A 189 -14.55 20.10 3.52
CA GLN A 189 -14.52 19.41 4.82
C GLN A 189 -15.49 18.22 4.85
N ALA A 190 -16.70 18.38 4.36
CA ALA A 190 -17.70 17.31 4.38
C ALA A 190 -17.29 16.07 3.55
N GLU A 191 -16.55 16.28 2.46
CA GLU A 191 -16.03 15.21 1.62
C GLU A 191 -14.90 14.46 2.35
N PHE A 192 -13.95 15.19 2.95
CA PHE A 192 -12.87 14.62 3.76
C PHE A 192 -13.41 13.85 4.96
N ASP A 193 -14.33 14.44 5.72
CA ASP A 193 -14.94 13.82 6.90
C ASP A 193 -15.69 12.54 6.49
N GLY A 194 -16.41 12.56 5.36
CA GLY A 194 -17.14 11.39 4.87
C GLY A 194 -16.22 10.24 4.43
N ILE A 195 -15.09 10.52 3.80
CA ILE A 195 -14.09 9.50 3.45
C ILE A 195 -13.42 8.96 4.73
N TYR A 196 -13.03 9.84 5.64
CA TYR A 196 -12.35 9.47 6.88
C TYR A 196 -13.23 8.61 7.78
N ASP A 197 -14.51 8.99 7.96
CA ASP A 197 -15.48 8.23 8.75
C ASP A 197 -15.64 6.80 8.21
N LYS A 198 -15.82 6.65 6.88
CA LYS A 198 -15.89 5.34 6.24
C LYS A 198 -14.63 4.51 6.47
N LEU A 199 -13.44 5.12 6.35
CA LEU A 199 -12.16 4.45 6.59
C LEU A 199 -12.02 3.98 8.04
N VAL A 200 -12.43 4.79 9.02
CA VAL A 200 -12.38 4.43 10.44
C VAL A 200 -13.27 3.21 10.72
N HIS A 201 -14.52 3.23 10.27
CA HIS A 201 -15.45 2.12 10.48
C HIS A 201 -15.02 0.84 9.75
N LEU A 202 -14.53 0.97 8.53
CA LEU A 202 -14.05 -0.15 7.72
C LEU A 202 -12.83 -0.82 8.37
N ARG A 203 -11.85 -0.03 8.80
CA ARG A 203 -10.65 -0.48 9.47
C ARG A 203 -10.93 -1.14 10.82
N ASP A 204 -11.86 -0.58 11.60
CA ASP A 204 -12.29 -1.18 12.85
C ASP A 204 -12.95 -2.55 12.60
N THR A 205 -13.78 -2.65 11.55
CA THR A 205 -14.38 -3.92 11.09
C THR A 205 -13.30 -4.95 10.72
N MET A 206 -12.27 -4.54 9.96
CA MET A 206 -11.14 -5.42 9.62
C MET A 206 -10.42 -5.94 10.87
N GLY A 207 -10.13 -5.05 11.83
CA GLY A 207 -9.51 -5.44 13.10
C GLY A 207 -10.33 -6.48 13.85
N LYS A 208 -11.64 -6.26 13.98
CA LYS A 208 -12.57 -7.18 14.66
C LYS A 208 -12.71 -8.52 13.94
N LYS A 209 -12.78 -8.54 12.61
CA LYS A 209 -12.80 -9.78 11.82
C LYS A 209 -11.55 -10.64 12.01
N LEU A 210 -10.41 -10.01 12.28
CA LEU A 210 -9.15 -10.70 12.60
C LEU A 210 -9.02 -11.09 14.08
N GLY A 211 -10.04 -10.83 14.90
CA GLY A 211 -10.07 -11.20 16.33
C GLY A 211 -9.40 -10.18 17.24
N TYR A 212 -9.07 -8.98 16.74
CA TYR A 212 -8.55 -7.89 17.55
C TYR A 212 -9.69 -7.05 18.16
N GLU A 213 -9.41 -6.34 19.25
CA GLU A 213 -10.37 -5.43 19.88
C GLU A 213 -10.84 -4.30 18.94
N GLY A 214 -9.94 -3.86 18.02
CA GLY A 214 -10.20 -2.85 17.00
C GLY A 214 -9.01 -2.72 16.05
N TYR A 215 -8.97 -1.61 15.30
CA TYR A 215 -7.96 -1.42 14.26
C TYR A 215 -6.53 -1.19 14.80
N THR A 216 -6.35 -0.66 16.00
CA THR A 216 -5.03 -0.23 16.48
C THR A 216 -3.98 -1.35 16.39
N THR A 217 -4.30 -2.55 16.87
CA THR A 217 -3.37 -3.70 16.80
C THR A 217 -3.08 -4.09 15.35
N LEU A 218 -4.11 -4.22 14.53
CA LEU A 218 -3.96 -4.51 13.11
C LEU A 218 -3.11 -3.44 12.40
N GLY A 219 -3.35 -2.16 12.72
CA GLY A 219 -2.59 -1.03 12.17
C GLY A 219 -1.10 -1.11 12.49
N TYR A 220 -0.72 -1.54 13.69
CA TYR A 220 0.68 -1.76 14.06
C TYR A 220 1.33 -2.86 13.20
N TYR A 221 0.64 -3.97 12.99
CA TYR A 221 1.13 -5.04 12.11
C TYR A 221 1.22 -4.58 10.65
N ARG A 222 0.20 -3.90 10.12
CA ARG A 222 0.20 -3.38 8.75
C ARG A 222 1.28 -2.31 8.50
N MET A 223 1.74 -1.61 9.54
CA MET A 223 2.88 -0.69 9.46
C MET A 223 4.24 -1.41 9.56
N GLY A 224 4.27 -2.74 9.67
CA GLY A 224 5.50 -3.53 9.79
C GLY A 224 6.31 -3.20 11.05
N ARG A 225 5.67 -2.77 12.14
CA ARG A 225 6.36 -2.41 13.38
C ARG A 225 6.88 -3.66 14.08
N ASN A 226 8.17 -3.90 13.96
CA ASN A 226 8.87 -5.10 14.44
C ASN A 226 9.82 -4.84 15.61
N CYS A 227 10.12 -3.60 15.95
CA CYS A 227 11.12 -3.26 16.97
C CYS A 227 10.58 -2.41 18.14
N TYR A 228 9.30 -2.02 18.12
CA TYR A 228 8.63 -1.30 19.20
C TYR A 228 7.12 -1.60 19.23
N THR A 229 6.52 -1.42 20.39
CA THR A 229 5.12 -1.73 20.68
C THR A 229 4.29 -0.46 20.93
N LYS A 230 2.96 -0.63 21.02
CA LYS A 230 2.06 0.45 21.48
C LYS A 230 2.48 1.01 22.84
N ALA A 231 2.87 0.13 23.80
CA ALA A 231 3.31 0.55 25.11
C ALA A 231 4.59 1.38 25.08
N ASP A 232 5.48 1.16 24.11
CA ASP A 232 6.68 2.00 23.96
C ASP A 232 6.32 3.40 23.44
N VAL A 233 5.33 3.49 22.53
CA VAL A 233 4.82 4.78 22.02
C VAL A 233 4.08 5.56 23.13
N GLU A 234 3.33 4.87 24.00
CA GLU A 234 2.62 5.50 25.12
C GLU A 234 3.55 6.10 26.19
N LYS A 235 4.80 5.64 26.25
CA LYS A 235 5.83 6.20 27.15
C LYS A 235 6.53 7.44 26.58
N PHE A 236 6.48 7.64 25.28
CA PHE A 236 7.10 8.77 24.59
C PHE A 236 6.27 10.03 24.74
#